data_c80937e2c313870755c896e77606745b
#
_entry.id   c80937e2c313870755c896e77606745b
#
_cell.length_a   1.000
_cell.length_b   1.000
_cell.length_c   1.000
_cell.angle_alpha   90.00
_cell.angle_beta   90.00
_cell.angle_gamma   90.00
#
_symmetry.space_group_name_H-M   'P 1'
#
loop_
_entity.id
_entity.type
_entity.pdbx_description
1 polymer ?
#
loop_
_entity_poly.entity_id
_entity_poly.type
_entity_poly.pdbx_seq_one_letter_code
_entity_poly.pdbx_strand_id
1 'polypeptide(L)'
;MTSIWLILTTILIILISQIATIATEDKIPFKPHPLPETLANWQDLTNQGDYFDKIESAKFGYLVFSKFPIKVYIEHPDVNLNWKETVSSAILKWHDYLPLTFVEEPQNADIEIVRKNPPLDPQKKRASSAETQYQVSVQSTSEGFPFLSHHFTIWLSPTQTGKYIESAILHEFGHALGIWGHSPEPTDVMYFSQVREPPPISVRDINTLKRIYQQPTRLGWPVLTQN
;
A
#
# COMPACT_ATOMS: atom_id res chain seq x y z
N MET A 1 -46.34 5.90 -10.69
CA MET A 1 -46.01 6.73 -9.52
C MET A 1 -44.98 6.08 -8.57
N THR A 2 -44.80 4.80 -8.55
CA THR A 2 -43.89 4.04 -7.66
C THR A 2 -42.38 4.20 -8.00
N SER A 3 -42.02 4.40 -9.26
CA SER A 3 -40.61 4.48 -9.69
C SER A 3 -39.89 5.76 -9.29
N ILE A 4 -40.59 6.88 -9.17
CA ILE A 4 -39.99 8.18 -8.81
C ILE A 4 -39.63 8.22 -7.32
N TRP A 5 -40.43 7.57 -6.46
CA TRP A 5 -40.16 7.48 -5.03
C TRP A 5 -38.92 6.62 -4.70
N LEU A 6 -38.72 5.54 -5.46
CA LEU A 6 -37.53 4.67 -5.32
C LEU A 6 -36.21 5.39 -5.70
N ILE A 7 -36.25 6.21 -6.76
CA ILE A 7 -35.08 6.98 -7.20
C ILE A 7 -34.75 8.09 -6.20
N LEU A 8 -35.74 8.79 -5.68
CA LEU A 8 -35.55 9.85 -4.70
C LEU A 8 -35.02 9.31 -3.36
N THR A 9 -35.47 8.13 -2.92
CA THR A 9 -34.94 7.50 -1.68
C THR A 9 -33.51 7.01 -1.85
N THR A 10 -33.15 6.45 -3.02
CA THR A 10 -31.76 6.00 -3.29
C THR A 10 -30.80 7.20 -3.37
N ILE A 11 -31.18 8.28 -4.02
CA ILE A 11 -30.36 9.50 -4.08
C ILE A 11 -30.19 10.11 -2.68
N LEU A 12 -31.22 10.14 -1.87
CA LEU A 12 -31.15 10.66 -0.50
C LEU A 12 -30.23 9.81 0.40
N ILE A 13 -30.28 8.48 0.29
CA ILE A 13 -29.40 7.57 1.04
C ILE A 13 -27.94 7.76 0.62
N ILE A 14 -27.66 7.91 -0.68
CA ILE A 14 -26.30 8.17 -1.18
C ILE A 14 -25.79 9.53 -0.70
N LEU A 15 -26.61 10.58 -0.71
CA LEU A 15 -26.23 11.90 -0.20
C LEU A 15 -25.96 11.88 1.32
N ILE A 16 -26.79 11.19 2.09
CA ILE A 16 -26.62 11.06 3.54
C ILE A 16 -25.34 10.26 3.86
N SER A 17 -25.04 9.22 3.10
CA SER A 17 -23.81 8.44 3.29
C SER A 17 -22.55 9.28 2.96
N GLN A 18 -22.59 10.11 1.93
CA GLN A 18 -21.48 11.00 1.59
C GLN A 18 -21.29 12.12 2.62
N ILE A 19 -22.36 12.71 3.14
CA ILE A 19 -22.31 13.73 4.18
C ILE A 19 -21.78 13.13 5.49
N ALA A 20 -22.20 11.93 5.86
CA ALA A 20 -21.70 11.24 7.05
C ALA A 20 -20.21 10.92 6.92
N THR A 21 -19.74 10.54 5.73
CA THR A 21 -18.32 10.25 5.46
C THR A 21 -17.47 11.53 5.58
N ILE A 22 -17.92 12.65 5.02
CA ILE A 22 -17.21 13.94 5.10
C ILE A 22 -17.18 14.46 6.54
N ALA A 23 -18.30 14.39 7.27
CA ALA A 23 -18.36 14.86 8.65
C ALA A 23 -17.51 14.03 9.62
N THR A 24 -17.19 12.78 9.27
CA THR A 24 -16.33 11.90 10.06
C THR A 24 -14.86 12.15 9.76
N GLU A 25 -14.52 12.47 8.51
CA GLU A 25 -13.14 12.68 8.04
C GLU A 25 -12.46 13.85 8.78
N ASP A 26 -13.18 14.95 9.04
CA ASP A 26 -12.63 16.11 9.78
C ASP A 26 -12.39 15.85 11.27
N LYS A 27 -13.00 14.81 11.83
CA LYS A 27 -12.82 14.40 13.25
C LYS A 27 -11.65 13.45 13.45
N ILE A 28 -11.07 12.90 12.36
CA ILE A 28 -9.94 11.98 12.46
C ILE A 28 -8.66 12.80 12.65
N PRO A 29 -7.85 12.50 13.67
CA PRO A 29 -6.57 13.18 13.88
C PRO A 29 -5.67 13.10 12.66
N PHE A 30 -5.02 14.22 12.31
CA PHE A 30 -4.02 14.30 11.25
C PHE A 30 -2.65 14.49 11.87
N LYS A 31 -1.97 13.38 12.19
CA LYS A 31 -0.67 13.36 12.87
C LYS A 31 0.11 12.09 12.50
N PRO A 32 1.45 12.09 12.69
CA PRO A 32 2.26 10.90 12.43
C PRO A 32 2.00 9.82 13.49
N HIS A 33 2.17 8.55 13.10
CA HIS A 33 2.26 7.42 14.02
C HIS A 33 3.67 7.29 14.59
N PRO A 34 3.83 6.63 15.75
CA PRO A 34 5.15 6.18 16.19
C PRO A 34 5.80 5.30 15.13
N LEU A 35 7.08 5.50 14.89
CA LEU A 35 7.83 4.66 13.97
C LEU A 35 7.90 3.22 14.50
N PRO A 36 7.78 2.19 13.63
CA PRO A 36 8.14 0.83 14.00
C PRO A 36 9.64 0.79 14.37
N GLU A 37 9.98 -0.09 15.31
CA GLU A 37 11.32 -0.14 15.89
C GLU A 37 12.42 -0.29 14.85
N THR A 38 12.20 -1.10 13.83
CA THR A 38 13.13 -1.31 12.73
C THR A 38 13.48 -0.01 11.98
N LEU A 39 12.47 0.78 11.63
CA LEU A 39 12.69 2.10 11.01
C LEU A 39 13.22 3.13 12.01
N ALA A 40 12.81 3.08 13.27
CA ALA A 40 13.32 3.99 14.29
C ALA A 40 14.84 3.84 14.46
N ASN A 41 15.32 2.59 14.47
CA ASN A 41 16.73 2.23 14.63
C ASN A 41 17.55 2.36 13.34
N TRP A 42 16.91 2.52 12.18
CA TRP A 42 17.62 2.70 10.90
C TRP A 42 18.46 3.97 10.91
N GLN A 43 19.71 3.85 10.47
CA GLN A 43 20.65 4.97 10.32
C GLN A 43 21.36 4.89 8.96
N ASP A 44 21.34 5.99 8.23
CA ASP A 44 22.14 6.15 7.01
C ASP A 44 23.57 6.55 7.40
N LEU A 45 24.47 5.58 7.45
CA LEU A 45 25.90 5.81 7.74
C LEU A 45 26.66 6.37 6.54
N THR A 46 26.05 6.41 5.37
CA THR A 46 26.69 6.78 4.10
C THR A 46 26.24 8.13 3.56
N ASN A 47 25.22 8.72 4.19
CA ASN A 47 24.65 10.03 3.85
C ASN A 47 24.20 10.11 2.37
N GLN A 48 23.51 9.07 1.90
CA GLN A 48 23.04 8.98 0.49
C GLN A 48 21.81 9.84 0.20
N GLY A 49 21.19 10.42 1.22
CA GLY A 49 19.97 11.22 1.07
C GLY A 49 18.73 10.37 0.79
N ASP A 50 17.71 11.01 0.28
CA ASP A 50 16.41 10.42 -0.06
C ASP A 50 15.84 11.04 -1.35
N TYR A 51 14.66 10.60 -1.77
CA TYR A 51 13.86 11.16 -2.86
C TYR A 51 12.44 11.47 -2.40
N PHE A 52 12.27 11.88 -1.16
CA PHE A 52 10.97 12.20 -0.56
C PHE A 52 10.20 13.31 -1.30
N ASP A 53 10.91 14.21 -1.97
CA ASP A 53 10.32 15.25 -2.82
C ASP A 53 9.58 14.71 -4.05
N LYS A 54 9.74 13.42 -4.37
CA LYS A 54 9.05 12.70 -5.44
C LYS A 54 7.85 11.88 -4.94
N ILE A 55 7.57 11.92 -3.63
CA ILE A 55 6.52 11.12 -3.02
C ILE A 55 5.24 11.93 -2.91
N GLU A 56 4.16 11.34 -3.43
CA GLU A 56 2.84 11.94 -3.37
C GLU A 56 2.10 11.49 -2.11
N SER A 57 1.36 12.40 -1.49
CA SER A 57 0.42 12.08 -0.43
C SER A 57 -0.99 11.91 -1.00
N ALA A 58 -1.76 10.99 -0.44
CA ALA A 58 -3.19 10.89 -0.70
C ALA A 58 -3.97 11.97 0.07
N LYS A 59 -5.28 12.10 -0.20
CA LYS A 59 -6.15 13.03 0.53
C LYS A 59 -6.20 12.77 2.05
N PHE A 60 -5.85 11.57 2.48
CA PHE A 60 -5.80 11.16 3.89
C PHE A 60 -4.41 11.35 4.53
N GLY A 61 -3.45 11.92 3.81
CA GLY A 61 -2.04 11.97 4.16
C GLY A 61 -1.25 10.83 3.52
N TYR A 62 -0.11 10.49 4.11
CA TYR A 62 0.74 9.42 3.58
C TYR A 62 0.17 8.03 3.87
N LEU A 63 0.34 7.10 2.92
CA LEU A 63 -0.18 5.74 2.98
C LEU A 63 0.72 4.86 3.85
N VAL A 64 0.65 5.03 5.17
CA VAL A 64 1.48 4.31 6.13
C VAL A 64 0.65 3.35 6.97
N PHE A 65 1.24 2.21 7.33
CA PHE A 65 0.66 1.28 8.28
C PHE A 65 0.89 1.76 9.71
N SER A 66 -0.14 1.62 10.54
CA SER A 66 -0.11 2.00 11.97
C SER A 66 -0.03 0.78 12.89
N LYS A 67 -0.19 -0.43 12.35
CA LYS A 67 -0.17 -1.70 13.08
C LYS A 67 0.82 -2.64 12.42
N PHE A 68 1.54 -3.39 13.24
CA PHE A 68 2.55 -4.36 12.82
C PHE A 68 2.37 -5.68 13.57
N PRO A 69 2.76 -6.82 12.95
CA PRO A 69 3.29 -6.93 11.59
C PRO A 69 2.22 -6.65 10.53
N ILE A 70 2.64 -6.15 9.35
CA ILE A 70 1.79 -6.01 8.17
C ILE A 70 1.49 -7.41 7.64
N LYS A 71 0.22 -7.68 7.38
CA LYS A 71 -0.26 -8.99 6.94
C LYS A 71 -0.28 -9.08 5.43
N VAL A 72 0.41 -10.06 4.88
CA VAL A 72 0.57 -10.25 3.45
C VAL A 72 -0.02 -11.59 3.03
N TYR A 73 -0.95 -11.55 2.08
CA TYR A 73 -1.46 -12.73 1.40
C TYR A 73 -0.82 -12.84 0.01
N ILE A 74 -0.39 -14.05 -0.34
CA ILE A 74 0.10 -14.38 -1.68
C ILE A 74 -0.81 -15.45 -2.24
N GLU A 75 -1.47 -15.15 -3.37
CA GLU A 75 -2.29 -16.12 -4.09
C GLU A 75 -1.52 -17.43 -4.34
N HIS A 76 -2.22 -18.56 -4.18
CA HIS A 76 -1.68 -19.89 -4.45
C HIS A 76 -2.13 -20.34 -5.85
N PRO A 77 -1.36 -20.09 -6.92
CA PRO A 77 -1.70 -20.68 -8.20
C PRO A 77 -1.41 -22.18 -8.16
N ASP A 78 -2.41 -23.00 -8.48
CA ASP A 78 -2.35 -24.47 -8.45
C ASP A 78 -1.22 -25.10 -9.29
N VAL A 79 -0.48 -24.31 -10.07
CA VAL A 79 0.40 -24.80 -11.14
C VAL A 79 1.84 -24.32 -11.07
N ASN A 80 2.21 -23.40 -10.12
CA ASN A 80 3.58 -22.84 -10.13
C ASN A 80 4.12 -22.51 -8.73
N LEU A 81 4.65 -23.53 -8.03
CA LEU A 81 5.28 -23.37 -6.72
C LEU A 81 6.43 -22.34 -6.73
N ASN A 82 7.23 -22.32 -7.81
CA ASN A 82 8.37 -21.41 -7.94
C ASN A 82 7.94 -19.91 -7.95
N TRP A 83 6.72 -19.61 -8.42
CA TRP A 83 6.22 -18.23 -8.43
C TRP A 83 6.03 -17.71 -6.99
N LYS A 84 5.35 -18.49 -6.13
CA LYS A 84 5.11 -18.12 -4.73
C LYS A 84 6.43 -17.96 -3.98
N GLU A 85 7.39 -18.87 -4.17
CA GLU A 85 8.71 -18.81 -3.55
C GLU A 85 9.47 -17.55 -3.98
N THR A 86 9.47 -17.22 -5.28
CA THR A 86 10.12 -16.00 -5.80
C THR A 86 9.49 -14.76 -5.19
N VAL A 87 8.16 -14.68 -5.17
CA VAL A 87 7.42 -13.53 -4.61
C VAL A 87 7.69 -13.40 -3.11
N SER A 88 7.54 -14.46 -2.33
CA SER A 88 7.77 -14.41 -0.89
C SER A 88 9.21 -14.05 -0.53
N SER A 89 10.20 -14.61 -1.24
CA SER A 89 11.62 -14.31 -1.02
C SER A 89 11.94 -12.82 -1.31
N ALA A 90 11.34 -12.26 -2.35
CA ALA A 90 11.51 -10.83 -2.67
C ALA A 90 10.88 -9.93 -1.59
N ILE A 91 9.67 -10.24 -1.15
CA ILE A 91 8.96 -9.50 -0.10
C ILE A 91 9.73 -9.52 1.22
N LEU A 92 10.31 -10.66 1.59
CA LEU A 92 11.08 -10.81 2.82
C LEU A 92 12.30 -9.88 2.89
N LYS A 93 12.81 -9.36 1.77
CA LYS A 93 13.87 -8.33 1.78
C LYS A 93 13.42 -7.01 2.42
N TRP A 94 12.10 -6.72 2.40
CA TRP A 94 11.54 -5.56 3.07
C TRP A 94 11.27 -5.78 4.56
N HIS A 95 11.28 -7.05 5.02
CA HIS A 95 11.01 -7.40 6.42
C HIS A 95 12.00 -6.79 7.40
N ASP A 96 13.25 -6.56 6.97
CA ASP A 96 14.29 -5.95 7.80
C ASP A 96 13.95 -4.49 8.19
N TYR A 97 13.06 -3.86 7.45
CA TYR A 97 12.69 -2.45 7.63
C TYR A 97 11.27 -2.27 8.19
N LEU A 98 10.35 -3.13 7.80
CA LEU A 98 8.98 -3.15 8.31
C LEU A 98 8.58 -4.59 8.66
N PRO A 99 8.12 -4.86 9.89
CA PRO A 99 7.68 -6.19 10.27
C PRO A 99 6.53 -6.70 9.40
N LEU A 100 6.72 -7.86 8.76
CA LEU A 100 5.76 -8.51 7.87
C LEU A 100 5.39 -9.90 8.41
N THR A 101 4.17 -10.36 8.11
CA THR A 101 3.75 -11.74 8.34
C THR A 101 2.87 -12.23 7.19
N PHE A 102 3.00 -13.49 6.81
CA PHE A 102 2.14 -14.09 5.80
C PHE A 102 0.87 -14.64 6.45
N VAL A 103 -0.24 -14.51 5.72
CA VAL A 103 -1.55 -15.03 6.10
C VAL A 103 -2.09 -15.94 5.00
N GLU A 104 -2.89 -16.94 5.37
CA GLU A 104 -3.43 -17.91 4.43
C GLU A 104 -4.72 -17.46 3.75
N GLU A 105 -5.42 -16.50 4.34
CA GLU A 105 -6.73 -16.04 3.86
C GLU A 105 -6.67 -14.59 3.41
N PRO A 106 -7.09 -14.25 2.17
CA PRO A 106 -6.99 -12.90 1.63
C PRO A 106 -7.76 -11.85 2.44
N GLN A 107 -8.90 -12.23 3.06
CA GLN A 107 -9.69 -11.31 3.88
C GLN A 107 -8.97 -10.86 5.17
N ASN A 108 -7.90 -11.54 5.57
CA ASN A 108 -7.09 -11.20 6.73
C ASN A 108 -5.85 -10.37 6.36
N ALA A 109 -5.63 -10.11 5.06
CA ALA A 109 -4.46 -9.40 4.59
C ALA A 109 -4.62 -7.89 4.62
N ASP A 110 -3.52 -7.19 4.82
CA ASP A 110 -3.36 -5.76 4.58
C ASP A 110 -2.86 -5.50 3.14
N ILE A 111 -2.08 -6.45 2.60
CA ILE A 111 -1.57 -6.45 1.22
C ILE A 111 -1.89 -7.80 0.59
N GLU A 112 -2.58 -7.79 -0.54
CA GLU A 112 -2.90 -8.98 -1.33
C GLU A 112 -2.10 -8.99 -2.62
N ILE A 113 -1.44 -10.10 -2.94
CA ILE A 113 -0.66 -10.28 -4.18
C ILE A 113 -1.32 -11.37 -5.01
N VAL A 114 -1.75 -10.99 -6.22
CA VAL A 114 -2.47 -11.86 -7.14
C VAL A 114 -1.73 -12.01 -8.46
N ARG A 115 -1.73 -13.24 -8.99
CA ARG A 115 -1.14 -13.58 -10.29
C ARG A 115 -2.15 -13.32 -11.41
N LYS A 116 -2.35 -12.06 -11.71
CA LYS A 116 -3.33 -11.59 -12.70
C LYS A 116 -2.77 -10.38 -13.46
N ASN A 117 -3.18 -10.22 -14.71
CA ASN A 117 -2.83 -9.00 -15.44
C ASN A 117 -3.42 -7.78 -14.74
N PRO A 118 -2.63 -6.70 -14.58
CA PRO A 118 -3.15 -5.42 -14.14
C PRO A 118 -4.35 -4.97 -14.98
N PRO A 119 -5.27 -4.17 -14.41
CA PRO A 119 -6.36 -3.58 -15.16
C PRO A 119 -5.84 -2.79 -16.37
N LEU A 120 -6.57 -2.89 -17.50
CA LEU A 120 -6.21 -2.11 -18.68
C LEU A 120 -6.53 -0.63 -18.42
N ASP A 121 -5.50 0.20 -18.52
CA ASP A 121 -5.65 1.65 -18.51
C ASP A 121 -5.72 2.15 -19.97
N PRO A 122 -6.87 2.70 -20.41
CA PRO A 122 -7.02 3.22 -21.79
C PRO A 122 -6.04 4.34 -22.14
N GLN A 123 -5.44 4.99 -21.14
CA GLN A 123 -4.46 6.07 -21.36
C GLN A 123 -3.03 5.55 -21.50
N LYS A 124 -2.75 4.31 -21.07
CA LYS A 124 -1.44 3.68 -21.22
C LYS A 124 -1.32 3.02 -22.57
N LYS A 125 -0.25 3.31 -23.32
CA LYS A 125 0.04 2.70 -24.63
C LYS A 125 0.40 1.21 -24.54
N ARG A 126 0.73 0.71 -23.36
CA ARG A 126 1.12 -0.69 -23.12
C ARG A 126 0.48 -1.17 -21.83
N ALA A 127 0.11 -2.45 -21.78
CA ALA A 127 -0.29 -3.10 -20.56
C ALA A 127 0.86 -3.09 -19.55
N SER A 128 0.57 -2.77 -18.31
CA SER A 128 1.53 -2.87 -17.22
C SER A 128 1.86 -4.35 -16.95
N SER A 129 3.11 -4.64 -16.59
CA SER A 129 3.54 -5.98 -16.20
C SER A 129 3.20 -6.28 -14.73
N ALA A 130 3.11 -5.23 -13.92
CA ALA A 130 2.66 -5.24 -12.54
C ALA A 130 2.02 -3.89 -12.20
N GLU A 131 1.20 -3.84 -11.17
CA GLU A 131 0.57 -2.61 -10.71
C GLU A 131 0.09 -2.77 -9.27
N THR A 132 0.35 -1.76 -8.45
CA THR A 132 -0.17 -1.65 -7.08
C THR A 132 -1.32 -0.66 -7.03
N GLN A 133 -2.42 -1.07 -6.41
CA GLN A 133 -3.56 -0.18 -6.12
C GLN A 133 -3.92 -0.26 -4.64
N TYR A 134 -4.53 0.80 -4.13
CA TYR A 134 -5.04 0.82 -2.77
C TYR A 134 -6.52 1.19 -2.71
N GLN A 135 -7.18 0.71 -1.68
CA GLN A 135 -8.53 1.10 -1.31
C GLN A 135 -8.53 1.57 0.14
N VAL A 136 -9.28 2.63 0.41
CA VAL A 136 -9.48 3.12 1.78
C VAL A 136 -10.90 2.85 2.20
N SER A 137 -11.06 2.28 3.38
CA SER A 137 -12.36 1.94 3.97
C SER A 137 -12.42 2.36 5.42
N VAL A 138 -13.64 2.51 5.93
CA VAL A 138 -13.88 2.70 7.36
C VAL A 138 -13.95 1.33 8.02
N GLN A 139 -13.11 1.11 9.02
CA GLN A 139 -13.11 -0.05 9.90
C GLN A 139 -13.51 0.37 11.31
N SER A 140 -13.76 -0.60 12.19
CA SER A 140 -14.02 -0.35 13.60
C SER A 140 -12.98 -1.03 14.48
N THR A 141 -12.60 -0.37 15.57
CA THR A 141 -11.80 -0.99 16.64
C THR A 141 -12.63 -2.03 17.37
N SER A 142 -12.00 -2.86 18.21
CA SER A 142 -12.71 -3.80 19.10
C SER A 142 -13.73 -3.11 20.04
N GLU A 143 -13.50 -1.83 20.32
CA GLU A 143 -14.38 -0.99 21.16
C GLU A 143 -15.46 -0.27 20.35
N GLY A 144 -15.49 -0.50 19.01
CA GLY A 144 -16.50 0.08 18.10
C GLY A 144 -16.15 1.48 17.56
N PHE A 145 -14.97 2.04 17.83
CA PHE A 145 -14.57 3.34 17.30
C PHE A 145 -14.18 3.23 15.81
N PRO A 146 -14.75 4.06 14.93
CA PRO A 146 -14.40 4.03 13.50
C PRO A 146 -12.99 4.61 13.27
N PHE A 147 -12.30 4.05 12.30
CA PHE A 147 -11.01 4.56 11.80
C PHE A 147 -10.87 4.28 10.30
N LEU A 148 -10.02 5.07 9.62
CA LEU A 148 -9.67 4.81 8.23
C LEU A 148 -8.58 3.75 8.15
N SER A 149 -8.81 2.74 7.33
CA SER A 149 -7.83 1.70 7.00
C SER A 149 -7.65 1.64 5.50
N HIS A 150 -6.47 1.24 5.06
CA HIS A 150 -6.17 0.98 3.66
C HIS A 150 -5.82 -0.49 3.46
N HIS A 151 -6.09 -0.96 2.26
CA HIS A 151 -5.75 -2.29 1.78
C HIS A 151 -5.11 -2.15 0.41
N PHE A 152 -4.04 -2.88 0.15
CA PHE A 152 -3.36 -2.89 -1.14
C PHE A 152 -3.61 -4.18 -1.89
N THR A 153 -3.75 -4.06 -3.21
CA THR A 153 -3.72 -5.20 -4.13
C THR A 153 -2.60 -4.99 -5.14
N ILE A 154 -1.72 -5.98 -5.25
CA ILE A 154 -0.63 -6.01 -6.22
C ILE A 154 -0.97 -7.05 -7.28
N TRP A 155 -1.15 -6.60 -8.53
CA TRP A 155 -1.28 -7.50 -9.68
C TRP A 155 0.08 -7.76 -10.29
N LEU A 156 0.40 -9.04 -10.47
CA LEU A 156 1.58 -9.49 -11.21
C LEU A 156 1.12 -10.27 -12.44
N SER A 157 1.47 -9.78 -13.63
CA SER A 157 1.09 -10.45 -14.87
C SER A 157 1.59 -11.90 -14.90
N PRO A 158 0.73 -12.87 -15.26
CA PRO A 158 1.12 -14.28 -15.42
C PRO A 158 2.23 -14.51 -16.46
N THR A 159 2.46 -13.53 -17.34
CA THR A 159 3.51 -13.59 -18.37
C THR A 159 4.89 -13.24 -17.85
N GLN A 160 5.00 -12.67 -16.65
CA GLN A 160 6.28 -12.39 -16.01
C GLN A 160 6.96 -13.69 -15.59
N THR A 161 8.27 -13.79 -15.82
CA THR A 161 9.07 -14.98 -15.52
C THR A 161 10.44 -14.61 -14.94
N GLY A 162 11.01 -15.53 -14.13
CA GLY A 162 12.36 -15.39 -13.60
C GLY A 162 12.59 -14.09 -12.84
N LYS A 163 13.71 -13.43 -13.08
CA LYS A 163 14.10 -12.19 -12.39
C LYS A 163 13.16 -11.01 -12.62
N TYR A 164 12.34 -11.03 -13.68
CA TYR A 164 11.31 -10.00 -13.88
C TYR A 164 10.21 -10.06 -12.83
N ILE A 165 9.87 -11.24 -12.31
CA ILE A 165 8.92 -11.38 -11.19
C ILE A 165 9.53 -10.73 -9.95
N GLU A 166 10.79 -11.06 -9.63
CA GLU A 166 11.50 -10.51 -8.48
C GLU A 166 11.58 -8.98 -8.57
N SER A 167 12.00 -8.45 -9.73
CA SER A 167 12.09 -7.00 -9.96
C SER A 167 10.73 -6.32 -9.80
N ALA A 168 9.68 -6.87 -10.41
CA ALA A 168 8.35 -6.31 -10.34
C ALA A 168 7.82 -6.30 -8.90
N ILE A 169 7.89 -7.43 -8.19
CA ILE A 169 7.33 -7.49 -6.84
C ILE A 169 8.12 -6.65 -5.83
N LEU A 170 9.44 -6.55 -5.93
CA LEU A 170 10.24 -5.68 -5.08
C LEU A 170 9.79 -4.22 -5.22
N HIS A 171 9.57 -3.77 -6.45
CA HIS A 171 9.13 -2.41 -6.76
C HIS A 171 7.69 -2.17 -6.28
N GLU A 172 6.75 -3.01 -6.71
CA GLU A 172 5.34 -2.85 -6.37
C GLU A 172 5.08 -2.96 -4.86
N PHE A 173 5.86 -3.79 -4.18
CA PHE A 173 5.76 -3.92 -2.74
C PHE A 173 6.25 -2.64 -2.02
N GLY A 174 7.25 -1.94 -2.55
CA GLY A 174 7.65 -0.63 -2.07
C GLY A 174 6.50 0.39 -2.12
N HIS A 175 5.70 0.39 -3.20
CA HIS A 175 4.47 1.20 -3.28
C HIS A 175 3.47 0.81 -2.19
N ALA A 176 3.23 -0.49 -1.99
CA ALA A 176 2.32 -0.98 -0.97
C ALA A 176 2.80 -0.66 0.46
N LEU A 177 4.11 -0.49 0.68
CA LEU A 177 4.67 -0.06 1.96
C LEU A 177 4.59 1.46 2.19
N GLY A 178 4.14 2.24 1.20
CA GLY A 178 3.92 3.68 1.32
C GLY A 178 4.79 4.57 0.44
N ILE A 179 5.75 4.03 -0.31
CA ILE A 179 6.57 4.82 -1.26
C ILE A 179 5.72 5.11 -2.51
N TRP A 180 4.79 6.05 -2.39
CA TRP A 180 3.86 6.41 -3.47
C TRP A 180 4.46 7.45 -4.40
N GLY A 181 5.44 7.02 -5.19
CA GLY A 181 6.26 7.78 -6.11
C GLY A 181 7.47 6.97 -6.55
N HIS A 182 8.37 7.59 -7.29
CA HIS A 182 9.51 6.88 -7.88
C HIS A 182 10.83 7.60 -7.63
N SER A 183 11.90 6.81 -7.50
CA SER A 183 13.26 7.34 -7.51
C SER A 183 13.69 7.73 -8.92
N PRO A 184 14.46 8.80 -9.09
CA PRO A 184 15.14 9.13 -10.34
C PRO A 184 16.40 8.27 -10.60
N GLU A 185 16.92 7.55 -9.59
CA GLU A 185 18.18 6.83 -9.66
C GLU A 185 17.99 5.36 -10.02
N PRO A 186 18.66 4.84 -11.07
CA PRO A 186 18.47 3.46 -11.54
C PRO A 186 19.02 2.39 -10.58
N THR A 187 19.74 2.80 -9.54
CA THR A 187 20.28 1.92 -8.48
C THR A 187 19.30 1.69 -7.34
N ASP A 188 18.19 2.43 -7.30
CA ASP A 188 17.15 2.29 -6.30
C ASP A 188 16.07 1.31 -6.79
N VAL A 189 15.52 0.51 -5.87
CA VAL A 189 14.46 -0.44 -6.23
C VAL A 189 13.19 0.26 -6.71
N MET A 190 12.95 1.50 -6.23
CA MET A 190 11.83 2.33 -6.65
C MET A 190 12.09 3.17 -7.91
N TYR A 191 13.11 2.83 -8.71
CA TYR A 191 13.32 3.48 -9.99
C TYR A 191 12.11 3.31 -10.90
N PHE A 192 11.72 4.36 -11.63
CA PHE A 192 10.47 4.43 -12.39
C PHE A 192 10.35 3.44 -13.57
N SER A 193 11.42 2.73 -13.91
CA SER A 193 11.44 1.80 -15.04
C SER A 193 11.86 0.40 -14.60
N GLN A 194 11.07 -0.59 -15.01
CA GLN A 194 11.41 -1.99 -14.74
C GLN A 194 12.75 -2.37 -15.38
N VAL A 195 13.61 -2.97 -14.59
CA VAL A 195 14.92 -3.50 -15.01
C VAL A 195 14.93 -5.02 -14.89
N ARG A 196 15.73 -5.69 -15.73
CA ARG A 196 15.84 -7.15 -15.71
C ARG A 196 16.51 -7.67 -14.45
N GLU A 197 17.57 -6.98 -14.02
CA GLU A 197 18.30 -7.29 -12.81
C GLU A 197 17.84 -6.29 -11.75
N PRO A 198 16.99 -6.71 -10.79
CA PRO A 198 16.48 -5.79 -9.79
C PRO A 198 17.64 -5.25 -8.96
N PRO A 199 17.73 -3.92 -8.77
CA PRO A 199 18.66 -3.37 -7.79
C PRO A 199 18.24 -3.85 -6.40
N PRO A 200 19.18 -3.92 -5.45
CA PRO A 200 18.81 -4.13 -4.04
C PRO A 200 17.98 -2.94 -3.54
N ILE A 201 17.23 -3.16 -2.46
CA ILE A 201 16.63 -2.06 -1.72
C ILE A 201 17.77 -1.15 -1.26
N SER A 202 17.77 0.10 -1.71
CA SER A 202 18.88 1.04 -1.48
C SER A 202 18.72 1.75 -0.14
N VAL A 203 19.81 2.35 0.32
CA VAL A 203 19.80 3.27 1.49
C VAL A 203 18.81 4.41 1.26
N ARG A 204 18.72 4.92 0.02
CA ARG A 204 17.80 6.00 -0.36
C ARG A 204 16.33 5.58 -0.29
N ASP A 205 16.04 4.33 -0.70
CA ASP A 205 14.68 3.77 -0.56
C ASP A 205 14.27 3.75 0.92
N ILE A 206 15.15 3.31 1.81
CA ILE A 206 14.85 3.23 3.25
C ILE A 206 14.81 4.60 3.91
N ASN A 207 15.69 5.54 3.54
CA ASN A 207 15.62 6.92 4.01
C ASN A 207 14.28 7.56 3.61
N THR A 208 13.85 7.34 2.37
CA THR A 208 12.56 7.82 1.88
C THR A 208 11.40 7.18 2.65
N LEU A 209 11.42 5.86 2.82
CA LEU A 209 10.41 5.11 3.58
C LEU A 209 10.32 5.63 5.03
N LYS A 210 11.46 5.78 5.72
CA LYS A 210 11.51 6.31 7.09
C LYS A 210 10.90 7.71 7.15
N ARG A 211 11.22 8.58 6.20
CA ARG A 211 10.69 9.94 6.15
C ARG A 211 9.19 9.98 5.87
N ILE A 212 8.67 9.05 5.05
CA ILE A 212 7.21 8.86 4.82
C ILE A 212 6.51 8.51 6.13
N TYR A 213 7.04 7.56 6.90
CA TYR A 213 6.44 7.12 8.17
C TYR A 213 6.52 8.18 9.29
N GLN A 214 7.32 9.22 9.11
CA GLN A 214 7.36 10.40 10.00
C GLN A 214 6.31 11.45 9.63
N GLN A 215 5.58 11.27 8.53
CA GLN A 215 4.60 12.25 8.06
C GLN A 215 3.22 12.02 8.67
N PRO A 216 2.39 13.08 8.75
CA PRO A 216 1.04 12.97 9.26
C PRO A 216 0.14 12.18 8.29
N THR A 217 -0.77 11.41 8.89
CA THR A 217 -1.83 10.67 8.19
C THR A 217 -3.09 10.63 9.04
N ARG A 218 -4.25 10.44 8.39
CA ARG A 218 -5.53 10.12 9.04
C ARG A 218 -5.76 8.60 9.17
N LEU A 219 -4.96 7.80 8.47
CA LEU A 219 -5.08 6.33 8.49
C LEU A 219 -4.74 5.79 9.88
N GLY A 220 -5.50 4.78 10.34
CA GLY A 220 -5.23 4.08 11.59
C GLY A 220 -5.60 4.80 12.90
N TRP A 221 -5.99 6.08 12.83
CA TRP A 221 -6.40 6.83 14.01
C TRP A 221 -7.89 6.65 14.30
N PRO A 222 -8.29 6.15 15.48
CA PRO A 222 -9.70 6.05 15.83
C PRO A 222 -10.31 7.43 16.09
N VAL A 223 -11.57 7.59 15.70
CA VAL A 223 -12.39 8.73 16.09
C VAL A 223 -12.90 8.49 17.50
N LEU A 224 -12.29 9.15 18.47
CA LEU A 224 -12.80 9.14 19.83
C LEU A 224 -13.97 10.12 19.90
N THR A 225 -15.20 9.64 20.06
CA THR A 225 -16.35 10.49 20.39
C THR A 225 -16.08 11.09 21.77
N GLN A 226 -15.92 12.43 21.84
CA GLN A 226 -16.01 13.10 23.13
C GLN A 226 -17.46 12.94 23.63
N ASN A 227 -17.66 12.20 24.71
CA ASN A 227 -18.90 12.22 25.48
C ASN A 227 -19.11 13.59 26.11
#